data_04f6f60791324cdc2fca7875f6bfc7a4
#
_entry.id   04f6f60791324cdc2fca7875f6bfc7a4
#
_cell.length_a   1.000
_cell.length_b   1.000
_cell.length_c   1.000
_cell.angle_alpha   90.00
_cell.angle_beta   90.00
_cell.angle_gamma   90.00
#
_symmetry.space_group_name_H-M   'P 1'
#
loop_
_entity.id
_entity.type
_entity.pdbx_description
1 polymer ?
#
loop_
_entity_poly.entity_id
_entity_poly.type
_entity_poly.pdbx_seq_one_letter_code
_entity_poly.pdbx_strand_id
1 'polypeptide(L)'
;MSDLLILSNEDVRSLISVPECIDIIEDLFKDLSDTQMPPKVYLDIPNGDFRAMPAVVKNTAGIKWCGLHLDETGKKRKVNIFLLGQ
;
A
#
# COMPACT_ATOMS: atom_id res chain seq x y z
N MET A 1 -3.12 14.65 -20.18
CA MET A 1 -2.40 14.38 -18.93
C MET A 1 -3.39 14.20 -17.80
N SER A 2 -3.21 13.16 -17.01
CA SER A 2 -4.10 12.92 -15.88
C SER A 2 -3.70 13.77 -14.68
N ASP A 3 -4.69 14.19 -13.91
CA ASP A 3 -4.45 14.88 -12.66
C ASP A 3 -4.06 13.90 -11.57
N LEU A 4 -3.25 14.36 -10.63
CA LEU A 4 -2.94 13.60 -9.43
C LEU A 4 -4.03 13.83 -8.39
N LEU A 5 -4.63 12.75 -7.90
CA LEU A 5 -5.61 12.82 -6.82
C LEU A 5 -4.95 12.40 -5.50
N ILE A 6 -5.08 13.25 -4.49
CA ILE A 6 -4.57 12.97 -3.15
C ILE A 6 -5.75 12.83 -2.21
N LEU A 7 -5.82 11.71 -1.49
CA LEU A 7 -6.89 11.41 -0.54
C LEU A 7 -6.35 11.46 0.89
N SER A 8 -7.05 12.19 1.76
CA SER A 8 -6.78 12.20 3.19
C SER A 8 -7.41 10.97 3.87
N ASN A 9 -7.11 10.78 5.16
CA ASN A 9 -7.77 9.75 5.96
C ASN A 9 -9.30 9.96 5.98
N GLU A 10 -9.75 11.20 6.10
CA GLU A 10 -11.17 11.50 6.10
C GLU A 10 -11.82 11.17 4.75
N ASP A 11 -11.14 11.50 3.65
CA ASP A 11 -11.62 11.16 2.32
C ASP A 11 -11.79 9.65 2.18
N VAL A 12 -10.81 8.87 2.60
CA VAL A 12 -10.87 7.40 2.54
C VAL A 12 -12.02 6.88 3.40
N ARG A 13 -12.17 7.39 4.61
CA ARG A 13 -13.26 6.96 5.51
C ARG A 13 -14.64 7.27 4.95
N SER A 14 -14.77 8.35 4.19
CA SER A 14 -16.04 8.72 3.56
C SER A 14 -16.38 7.86 2.36
N LEU A 15 -15.38 7.25 1.71
CA LEU A 15 -15.55 6.49 0.48
C LEU A 15 -15.84 5.01 0.72
N ILE A 16 -15.33 4.46 1.82
CA ILE A 16 -15.45 3.02 2.08
C ILE A 16 -15.53 2.77 3.60
N SER A 17 -16.36 1.81 3.98
CA SER A 17 -16.46 1.34 5.36
C SER A 17 -15.58 0.13 5.61
N VAL A 18 -15.31 -0.18 6.88
CA VAL A 18 -14.55 -1.38 7.24
C VAL A 18 -15.26 -2.67 6.78
N PRO A 19 -16.58 -2.84 6.97
CA PRO A 19 -17.27 -4.02 6.44
C PRO A 19 -17.15 -4.17 4.93
N GLU A 20 -17.23 -3.07 4.16
CA GLU A 20 -17.03 -3.10 2.71
C GLU A 20 -15.61 -3.55 2.35
N CYS A 21 -14.59 -3.05 3.06
CA CYS A 21 -13.21 -3.49 2.88
C CYS A 21 -13.04 -4.98 3.10
N ILE A 22 -13.64 -5.51 4.16
CA ILE A 22 -13.58 -6.93 4.50
C ILE A 22 -14.18 -7.77 3.37
N ASP A 23 -15.34 -7.39 2.87
CA ASP A 23 -16.02 -8.10 1.78
C ASP A 23 -15.18 -8.08 0.50
N ILE A 24 -14.62 -6.94 0.14
CA ILE A 24 -13.79 -6.79 -1.07
C ILE A 24 -12.54 -7.65 -0.96
N ILE A 25 -11.86 -7.61 0.18
CA ILE A 25 -10.63 -8.40 0.39
C ILE A 25 -10.94 -9.89 0.40
N GLU A 26 -12.03 -10.29 1.04
CA GLU A 26 -12.46 -11.69 1.04
C GLU A 26 -12.73 -12.19 -0.37
N ASP A 27 -13.45 -11.43 -1.17
CA ASP A 27 -13.73 -11.78 -2.57
C ASP A 27 -12.44 -11.86 -3.39
N LEU A 28 -11.50 -10.94 -3.16
CA LEU A 28 -10.21 -10.95 -3.84
C LEU A 28 -9.44 -12.23 -3.54
N PHE A 29 -9.38 -12.65 -2.28
CA PHE A 29 -8.64 -13.85 -1.90
C PHE A 29 -9.31 -15.15 -2.33
N LYS A 30 -10.58 -15.13 -2.68
CA LYS A 30 -11.26 -16.31 -3.26
C LYS A 30 -10.78 -16.61 -4.68
N ASP A 31 -10.38 -15.60 -5.42
CA ASP A 31 -9.88 -15.75 -6.79
C ASP A 31 -8.81 -14.71 -7.09
N LEU A 32 -7.55 -15.15 -7.12
CA LEU A 32 -6.39 -14.32 -7.40
C LEU A 32 -5.90 -14.45 -8.86
N SER A 33 -6.71 -15.03 -9.75
CA SER A 33 -6.29 -15.31 -11.12
C SER A 33 -5.89 -14.07 -11.92
N ASP A 34 -6.52 -12.91 -11.63
CA ASP A 34 -6.21 -11.63 -12.28
C ASP A 34 -5.30 -10.74 -11.44
N THR A 35 -4.53 -11.36 -10.54
CA THR A 35 -3.69 -10.64 -9.59
C THR A 35 -2.22 -11.00 -9.79
N GLN A 36 -1.37 -9.98 -9.77
CA GLN A 36 0.08 -10.16 -9.78
C GLN A 36 0.65 -9.51 -8.52
N MET A 37 1.35 -10.28 -7.72
CA MET A 37 2.00 -9.81 -6.49
C MET A 37 3.43 -10.35 -6.45
N PRO A 38 4.39 -9.67 -7.07
CA PRO A 38 5.79 -10.09 -7.01
C PRO A 38 6.34 -9.97 -5.59
N PRO A 39 7.49 -10.60 -5.30
CA PRO A 39 8.14 -10.46 -4.02
C PRO A 39 8.44 -8.99 -3.70
N LYS A 40 8.41 -8.66 -2.41
CA LYS A 40 8.77 -7.32 -1.93
C LYS A 40 10.22 -7.01 -2.27
N VAL A 41 10.50 -5.76 -2.62
CA VAL A 41 11.86 -5.26 -2.76
C VAL A 41 12.23 -4.53 -1.47
N TYR A 42 13.38 -4.91 -0.89
CA TYR A 42 13.91 -4.31 0.33
C TYR A 42 15.10 -3.44 0.01
N LEU A 43 15.13 -2.24 0.57
CA LEU A 43 16.27 -1.34 0.53
C LEU A 43 16.74 -1.10 1.96
N ASP A 44 17.92 -1.60 2.27
CA ASP A 44 18.47 -1.47 3.62
C ASP A 44 19.11 -0.10 3.81
N ILE A 45 18.82 0.49 4.95
CA ILE A 45 19.42 1.75 5.39
C ILE A 45 19.96 1.55 6.80
N PRO A 46 20.85 2.42 7.30
CA PRO A 46 21.24 2.33 8.71
C PRO A 46 20.02 2.39 9.62
N ASN A 47 19.91 1.43 10.52
CA ASN A 47 18.82 1.32 11.50
C ASN A 47 17.43 1.03 10.94
N GLY A 48 17.32 0.47 9.75
CA GLY A 48 16.02 0.11 9.22
C GLY A 48 16.03 -0.30 7.76
N ASP A 49 14.85 -0.25 7.16
CA ASP A 49 14.69 -0.55 5.74
C ASP A 49 13.51 0.19 5.13
N PHE A 50 13.50 0.26 3.82
CA PHE A 50 12.33 0.63 3.02
C PHE A 50 11.93 -0.55 2.15
N ARG A 51 10.64 -0.67 1.88
CA ARG A 51 10.08 -1.78 1.11
C ARG A 51 9.15 -1.25 0.03
N ALA A 52 9.32 -1.78 -1.17
CA ALA A 52 8.40 -1.57 -2.27
C ALA A 52 7.53 -2.81 -2.44
N MET A 53 6.22 -2.65 -2.40
CA MET A 53 5.26 -3.74 -2.47
C MET A 53 4.27 -3.46 -3.60
N PRO A 54 4.63 -3.77 -4.86
CA PRO A 54 3.74 -3.56 -5.99
C PRO A 54 2.74 -4.70 -6.13
N ALA A 55 1.60 -4.39 -6.73
CA ALA A 55 0.60 -5.39 -7.10
C ALA A 55 -0.25 -4.89 -8.25
N VAL A 56 -0.76 -5.83 -9.03
CA VAL A 56 -1.80 -5.58 -10.03
C VAL A 56 -2.99 -6.43 -9.69
N VAL A 57 -4.15 -5.81 -9.59
CA VAL A 57 -5.43 -6.48 -9.36
C VAL A 57 -6.38 -6.06 -10.48
N LYS A 58 -6.75 -7.01 -11.35
CA LYS A 58 -7.55 -6.74 -12.54
C LYS A 58 -6.89 -5.64 -13.37
N ASN A 59 -7.56 -4.50 -13.56
CA ASN A 59 -7.04 -3.38 -14.36
C ASN A 59 -6.47 -2.24 -13.49
N THR A 60 -6.21 -2.50 -12.22
CA THR A 60 -5.64 -1.52 -11.30
C THR A 60 -4.27 -1.96 -10.85
N ALA A 61 -3.28 -1.10 -10.99
CA ALA A 61 -1.95 -1.31 -10.46
C ALA A 61 -1.71 -0.39 -9.26
N GLY A 62 -0.97 -0.87 -8.31
CA GLY A 62 -0.66 -0.08 -7.14
C GLY A 62 0.69 -0.44 -6.55
N ILE A 63 1.21 0.45 -5.74
CA ILE A 63 2.40 0.21 -4.98
C ILE A 63 2.23 0.77 -3.57
N LYS A 64 2.62 -0.01 -2.58
CA LYS A 64 2.82 0.45 -1.21
C LYS A 64 4.32 0.67 -1.02
N TRP A 65 4.69 1.87 -0.68
CA TRP A 65 6.04 2.20 -0.26
C TRP A 65 6.03 2.38 1.25
N CYS A 66 6.74 1.54 1.98
CA CYS A 66 6.78 1.66 3.44
C CYS A 66 8.20 1.61 3.96
N GLY A 67 8.42 2.28 5.06
CA GLY A 67 9.69 2.30 5.74
C GLY A 67 9.52 2.16 7.24
N LEU A 68 10.49 1.53 7.85
CA LEU A 68 10.60 1.41 9.30
C LEU A 68 12.05 1.64 9.68
N HIS A 69 12.29 2.59 10.56
CA HIS A 69 13.63 2.86 11.05
C HIS A 69 13.61 3.35 12.49
N LEU A 70 14.75 3.22 13.16
CA LEU A 70 14.95 3.80 14.48
C LEU A 70 15.60 5.17 14.33
N ASP A 71 15.06 6.18 15.01
CA ASP A 71 15.66 7.50 15.04
C ASP A 71 16.82 7.55 16.05
N GLU A 72 17.42 8.73 16.20
CA GLU A 72 18.58 8.94 17.10
C GLU A 72 18.27 8.58 18.55
N THR A 73 17.00 8.62 18.94
CA THR A 73 16.56 8.28 20.31
C THR A 73 16.20 6.81 20.47
N GLY A 74 16.32 6.01 19.40
CA GLY A 74 15.91 4.61 19.38
C GLY A 74 14.41 4.40 19.18
N LYS A 75 13.68 5.46 18.86
CA LYS A 75 12.24 5.39 18.63
C LYS A 75 11.95 4.96 17.20
N LYS A 76 10.97 4.08 17.03
CA LYS A 76 10.51 3.63 15.71
C LYS A 76 9.79 4.73 14.95
N ARG A 77 10.17 4.91 13.70
CA ARG A 77 9.49 5.79 12.74
C ARG A 77 8.99 4.97 11.57
N LYS A 78 7.77 5.22 11.14
CA LYS A 78 7.15 4.54 10.02
C LYS A 78 6.73 5.54 8.96
N VAL A 79 6.94 5.17 7.70
CA VAL A 79 6.44 5.92 6.55
C VAL A 79 5.66 4.95 5.67
N ASN A 80 4.46 5.35 5.28
CA ASN A 80 3.65 4.57 4.34
C ASN A 80 3.10 5.49 3.27
N ILE A 81 3.33 5.12 2.02
CA ILE A 81 2.80 5.83 0.85
C ILE A 81 2.12 4.79 -0.04
N PHE A 82 0.93 5.10 -0.52
CA PHE A 82 0.18 4.26 -1.45
C PHE A 82 -0.04 5.03 -2.75
N LEU A 83 0.29 4.41 -3.86
CA LEU A 83 0.03 4.94 -5.19
C LEU A 83 -0.80 3.94 -5.97
N LEU A 84 -1.85 4.42 -6.62
CA LEU A 84 -2.75 3.61 -7.42
C LEU A 84 -2.88 4.20 -8.82
N GLY A 85 -2.99 3.33 -9.81
CA GLY A 85 -3.19 3.73 -11.19
C GLY A 85 -3.97 2.68 -11.97
N GLN A 86 -4.48 3.10 -13.09
CA GLN A 86 -5.24 2.22 -13.99
C GLN A 86 -4.60 2.17 -15.37
#